data_9c8be4f06ee70a8d942f4d354fd425e2
#
_entry.id   9c8be4f06ee70a8d942f4d354fd425e2
#
_cell.length_a   1.000
_cell.length_b   1.000
_cell.length_c   1.000
_cell.angle_alpha   90.00
_cell.angle_beta   90.00
_cell.angle_gamma   90.00
#
_symmetry.space_group_name_H-M   'P 1'
#
loop_
_entity.id
_entity.type
_entity.pdbx_description
1 polymer ?
#
loop_
_entity_poly.entity_id
_entity_poly.type
_entity_poly.pdbx_seq_one_letter_code
_entity_poly.pdbx_strand_id
1 'polypeptide(L)'
;MLGTSIVLGQPAALAERGNPRVEFNGQTIDAMVADFMEEQRIPGMTLAIVQAPYIPRVVGYGVSNVEKGLLASPNTLWNVGQMTQAYTAVAIMQLVEAGKLGIDDPIGTHVAGLPSEWQAITVRQLMAHASGLPDYSQQAGFDASRAYAPAAVMALIAEAPLAFRPGTAVANSATDFYLLGLAVEAASGMSYEAFVTENQIKRLGLKNTMFASDLPQVKQEAVEANGFKHKEFLRERDYIDPTEMATGYAVQSGRLTPAKQNAQSAFFANGAVLASAEDISLWDMGLAGELLVSKKENRDFLYAPVKLADGATAPAHCGWRFPGHRGLMDIQGNVPGFSCYLSRFTDKSELLCVTLCANKEGVDLSGLARRIAGAFIRTLGPPVGPQAMACRESCYSVAETVDRLEALVKSKGIDVAARVDHAAAAKKKGLELPPTEVLIFGNPAVGTQLMQSRRSVALDLPLRVVVWEEADGTVWTGYHDVAGLAAQHGIGDRDEVVAAMQAGLEALLRQATAPY
;
A
#
# COMPACT_ATOMS: atom_id res chain seq x y z
N MET A 1 -10.55 45.45 3.27
CA MET A 1 -10.88 44.04 3.03
C MET A 1 -9.87 43.21 3.81
N LEU A 2 -10.28 42.77 5.01
CA LEU A 2 -9.44 41.96 5.88
C LEU A 2 -9.63 40.52 5.44
N GLY A 3 -8.59 39.93 4.85
CA GLY A 3 -8.54 38.51 4.55
C GLY A 3 -8.41 37.71 5.86
N THR A 4 -9.48 37.11 6.30
CA THR A 4 -9.46 36.10 7.36
C THR A 4 -8.83 34.84 6.79
N SER A 5 -7.55 34.62 7.08
CA SER A 5 -6.94 33.30 6.98
C SER A 5 -7.68 32.38 7.96
N ILE A 6 -8.44 31.43 7.41
CA ILE A 6 -8.96 30.34 8.21
C ILE A 6 -7.75 29.49 8.57
N VAL A 7 -7.24 29.68 9.78
CA VAL A 7 -6.38 28.68 10.43
C VAL A 7 -7.30 27.48 10.65
N LEU A 8 -7.12 26.44 9.85
CA LEU A 8 -7.71 25.13 10.14
C LEU A 8 -7.10 24.71 11.48
N GLY A 9 -7.84 24.96 12.56
CA GLY A 9 -7.51 24.41 13.87
C GLY A 9 -7.36 22.91 13.74
N GLN A 10 -6.45 22.32 14.51
CA GLN A 10 -6.29 20.85 14.57
C GLN A 10 -7.68 20.21 14.62
N PRO A 11 -7.97 19.23 13.76
CA PRO A 11 -9.27 18.59 13.78
C PRO A 11 -9.51 18.02 15.17
N ALA A 12 -10.57 18.48 15.84
CA ALA A 12 -10.96 17.92 17.11
C ALA A 12 -11.19 16.42 16.93
N ALA A 13 -10.44 15.62 17.66
CA ALA A 13 -10.57 14.17 17.63
C ALA A 13 -11.98 13.78 18.06
N LEU A 14 -12.78 13.32 17.12
CA LEU A 14 -14.11 12.76 17.41
C LEU A 14 -13.91 11.43 18.13
N ALA A 15 -14.25 11.39 19.42
CA ALA A 15 -14.30 10.22 20.29
C ALA A 15 -13.03 9.34 20.29
N GLU A 16 -12.02 9.75 21.06
CA GLU A 16 -10.84 8.94 21.33
C GLU A 16 -11.18 7.72 22.19
N ARG A 17 -11.08 6.55 21.61
CA ARG A 17 -10.86 5.32 22.38
C ARG A 17 -9.36 5.08 22.43
N GLY A 18 -8.70 5.36 23.55
CA GLY A 18 -7.28 5.08 23.74
C GLY A 18 -6.50 6.20 24.42
N ASN A 19 -5.20 5.97 24.68
CA ASN A 19 -4.33 6.95 25.30
C ASN A 19 -3.86 8.00 24.27
N PRO A 20 -4.25 9.29 24.38
CA PRO A 20 -3.88 10.32 23.42
C PRO A 20 -2.39 10.71 23.45
N ARG A 21 -1.61 10.15 24.37
CA ARG A 21 -0.19 10.48 24.58
C ARG A 21 0.78 9.48 23.98
N VAL A 22 0.31 8.61 23.08
CA VAL A 22 1.21 7.70 22.36
C VAL A 22 2.01 8.52 21.35
N GLU A 23 3.32 8.51 21.50
CA GLU A 23 4.24 9.38 20.77
C GLU A 23 5.42 8.59 20.17
N PHE A 24 5.87 9.02 19.01
CA PHE A 24 7.11 8.55 18.43
C PHE A 24 8.02 9.75 18.15
N ASN A 25 9.22 9.75 18.75
CA ASN A 25 10.19 10.84 18.64
C ASN A 25 9.62 12.23 18.94
N GLY A 26 8.77 12.31 19.98
CA GLY A 26 8.17 13.57 20.44
C GLY A 26 6.98 14.06 19.60
N GLN A 27 6.52 13.28 18.61
CA GLN A 27 5.30 13.57 17.87
C GLN A 27 4.17 12.64 18.28
N THR A 28 3.00 13.19 18.53
CA THR A 28 1.77 12.41 18.71
C THR A 28 1.31 11.82 17.39
N ILE A 29 0.49 10.77 17.44
CA ILE A 29 -0.07 10.15 16.21
C ILE A 29 -0.83 11.20 15.38
N ASP A 30 -1.63 12.07 16.03
CA ASP A 30 -2.37 13.10 15.30
C ASP A 30 -1.46 14.11 14.59
N ALA A 31 -0.36 14.52 15.25
CA ALA A 31 0.62 15.40 14.64
C ALA A 31 1.32 14.71 13.45
N MET A 32 1.72 13.44 13.60
CA MET A 32 2.31 12.67 12.49
C MET A 32 1.38 12.57 11.28
N VAL A 33 0.08 12.32 11.51
CA VAL A 33 -0.92 12.23 10.43
C VAL A 33 -1.16 13.60 9.81
N ALA A 34 -1.31 14.66 10.62
CA ALA A 34 -1.58 16.01 10.12
C ALA A 34 -0.42 16.53 9.25
N ASP A 35 0.82 16.41 9.74
CA ASP A 35 2.02 16.83 9.00
C ASP A 35 2.16 16.05 7.68
N PHE A 36 1.92 14.73 7.73
CA PHE A 36 1.98 13.88 6.53
C PHE A 36 0.89 14.24 5.51
N MET A 37 -0.34 14.52 5.98
CA MET A 37 -1.43 14.94 5.09
C MET A 37 -1.14 16.27 4.43
N GLU A 38 -0.58 17.24 5.16
CA GLU A 38 -0.18 18.54 4.63
C GLU A 38 0.93 18.39 3.59
N GLU A 39 2.03 17.70 3.92
CA GLU A 39 3.16 17.43 3.05
C GLU A 39 2.73 16.74 1.76
N GLN A 40 1.93 15.69 1.88
CA GLN A 40 1.46 14.91 0.74
C GLN A 40 0.21 15.50 0.07
N ARG A 41 -0.35 16.61 0.57
CA ARG A 41 -1.58 17.27 0.08
C ARG A 41 -2.76 16.28 0.00
N ILE A 42 -2.99 15.52 1.08
CA ILE A 42 -4.08 14.55 1.16
C ILE A 42 -5.33 15.23 1.72
N PRO A 43 -6.47 15.23 1.01
CA PRO A 43 -7.69 15.86 1.51
C PRO A 43 -8.29 15.17 2.72
N GLY A 44 -8.32 13.85 2.71
CA GLY A 44 -8.91 13.04 3.77
C GLY A 44 -8.23 11.70 3.95
N MET A 45 -8.23 11.22 5.18
CA MET A 45 -7.64 9.94 5.59
C MET A 45 -8.45 9.33 6.73
N THR A 46 -8.46 8.01 6.80
CA THR A 46 -8.90 7.28 7.99
C THR A 46 -7.79 6.39 8.49
N LEU A 47 -7.57 6.42 9.80
CA LEU A 47 -6.63 5.57 10.54
C LEU A 47 -7.41 4.59 11.41
N ALA A 48 -7.08 3.30 11.36
CA ALA A 48 -7.47 2.31 12.35
C ALA A 48 -6.24 1.64 12.93
N ILE A 49 -6.22 1.45 14.24
CA ILE A 49 -5.13 0.78 14.96
C ILE A 49 -5.74 -0.38 15.74
N VAL A 50 -5.16 -1.56 15.57
CA VAL A 50 -5.47 -2.74 16.36
C VAL A 50 -4.24 -3.13 17.16
N GLN A 51 -4.42 -3.28 18.46
CA GLN A 51 -3.46 -3.95 19.33
C GLN A 51 -4.21 -5.14 19.95
N ALA A 52 -4.07 -6.28 19.31
CA ALA A 52 -4.92 -7.44 19.59
C ALA A 52 -4.99 -7.78 21.08
N PRO A 53 -6.18 -8.03 21.63
CA PRO A 53 -7.48 -8.18 20.94
C PRO A 53 -8.31 -6.89 20.83
N TYR A 54 -7.74 -5.72 21.05
CA TYR A 54 -8.46 -4.45 21.12
C TYR A 54 -8.27 -3.60 19.87
N ILE A 55 -9.26 -2.77 19.56
CA ILE A 55 -9.15 -1.67 18.58
C ILE A 55 -9.05 -0.36 19.39
N PRO A 56 -7.84 0.08 19.71
CA PRO A 56 -7.64 1.26 20.56
C PRO A 56 -8.04 2.56 19.87
N ARG A 57 -8.02 2.62 18.53
CA ARG A 57 -8.28 3.86 17.83
C ARG A 57 -8.81 3.65 16.41
N VAL A 58 -9.88 4.39 16.07
CA VAL A 58 -10.35 4.61 14.70
C VAL A 58 -10.68 6.09 14.57
N VAL A 59 -10.04 6.78 13.64
CA VAL A 59 -10.19 8.24 13.48
C VAL A 59 -10.19 8.63 12.00
N GLY A 60 -11.12 9.50 11.61
CA GLY A 60 -11.12 10.21 10.34
C GLY A 60 -10.43 11.57 10.45
N TYR A 61 -9.63 11.94 9.47
CA TYR A 61 -8.93 13.23 9.35
C TYR A 61 -9.30 13.90 8.04
N GLY A 62 -9.50 15.22 8.07
CA GLY A 62 -9.81 16.00 6.88
C GLY A 62 -11.17 15.66 6.26
N VAL A 63 -11.26 15.68 4.94
CA VAL A 63 -12.53 15.58 4.20
C VAL A 63 -12.55 14.39 3.23
N SER A 64 -13.62 13.61 3.30
CA SER A 64 -13.89 12.52 2.34
C SER A 64 -14.34 13.05 0.98
N ASN A 65 -14.86 14.26 0.94
CA ASN A 65 -15.28 14.95 -0.29
C ASN A 65 -15.04 16.46 -0.14
N VAL A 66 -14.14 17.02 -0.94
CA VAL A 66 -13.75 18.43 -0.88
C VAL A 66 -14.89 19.33 -1.35
N GLU A 67 -15.56 18.96 -2.45
CA GLU A 67 -16.59 19.77 -3.08
C GLU A 67 -17.83 19.92 -2.20
N LYS A 68 -18.16 18.88 -1.42
CA LYS A 68 -19.31 18.86 -0.50
C LYS A 68 -18.93 19.23 0.93
N GLY A 69 -17.64 19.34 1.26
CA GLY A 69 -17.16 19.58 2.61
C GLY A 69 -17.49 18.44 3.58
N LEU A 70 -17.63 17.19 3.09
CA LEU A 70 -17.91 16.03 3.94
C LEU A 70 -16.65 15.59 4.66
N LEU A 71 -16.75 15.39 5.97
CA LEU A 71 -15.63 14.92 6.79
C LEU A 71 -15.36 13.43 6.56
N ALA A 72 -14.09 13.04 6.63
CA ALA A 72 -13.73 11.63 6.75
C ALA A 72 -14.13 11.13 8.15
N SER A 73 -14.71 9.93 8.21
CA SER A 73 -15.20 9.31 9.44
C SER A 73 -14.83 7.82 9.50
N PRO A 74 -15.03 7.14 10.64
CA PRO A 74 -14.90 5.68 10.73
C PRO A 74 -15.77 4.91 9.72
N ASN A 75 -16.89 5.49 9.28
CA ASN A 75 -17.81 4.88 8.31
C ASN A 75 -17.49 5.22 6.84
N THR A 76 -16.49 6.05 6.60
CA THR A 76 -16.08 6.40 5.24
C THR A 76 -15.58 5.16 4.50
N LEU A 77 -16.16 4.91 3.32
CA LEU A 77 -15.73 3.86 2.42
C LEU A 77 -14.63 4.37 1.48
N TRP A 78 -13.58 3.59 1.39
CA TRP A 78 -12.46 3.81 0.49
C TRP A 78 -12.41 2.71 -0.55
N ASN A 79 -12.02 3.02 -1.79
CA ASN A 79 -11.66 1.96 -2.71
C ASN A 79 -10.28 1.42 -2.28
N VAL A 80 -10.26 0.18 -1.78
CA VAL A 80 -9.04 -0.38 -1.17
C VAL A 80 -8.06 -0.95 -2.19
N GLY A 81 -8.40 -0.87 -3.48
CA GLY A 81 -7.50 -1.29 -4.56
C GLY A 81 -7.02 -2.73 -4.40
N GLN A 82 -5.73 -2.96 -4.64
CA GLN A 82 -5.10 -4.28 -4.61
C GLN A 82 -5.18 -4.99 -3.25
N MET A 83 -5.62 -4.33 -2.17
CA MET A 83 -5.97 -5.06 -0.94
C MET A 83 -7.09 -6.08 -1.19
N THR A 84 -7.91 -5.89 -2.23
CA THR A 84 -8.89 -6.89 -2.72
C THR A 84 -8.24 -8.23 -3.03
N GLN A 85 -6.98 -8.27 -3.43
CA GLN A 85 -6.25 -9.51 -3.72
C GLN A 85 -6.21 -10.45 -2.51
N ALA A 86 -6.08 -9.92 -1.28
CA ALA A 86 -6.12 -10.74 -0.08
C ALA A 86 -7.52 -11.37 0.15
N TYR A 87 -8.60 -10.63 -0.13
CA TYR A 87 -9.96 -11.17 -0.11
C TYR A 87 -10.12 -12.31 -1.14
N THR A 88 -9.56 -12.12 -2.34
CA THR A 88 -9.57 -13.15 -3.40
C THR A 88 -8.75 -14.37 -3.00
N ALA A 89 -7.57 -14.19 -2.43
CA ALA A 89 -6.74 -15.30 -1.94
C ALA A 89 -7.46 -16.11 -0.85
N VAL A 90 -8.15 -15.43 0.06
CA VAL A 90 -9.00 -16.09 1.08
C VAL A 90 -10.16 -16.84 0.41
N ALA A 91 -10.83 -16.26 -0.61
CA ALA A 91 -11.89 -16.96 -1.34
C ALA A 91 -11.38 -18.24 -2.02
N ILE A 92 -10.20 -18.19 -2.64
CA ILE A 92 -9.54 -19.40 -3.19
C ILE A 92 -9.32 -20.42 -2.08
N MET A 93 -8.77 -20.04 -0.92
CA MET A 93 -8.53 -20.97 0.19
C MET A 93 -9.81 -21.55 0.78
N GLN A 94 -10.89 -20.80 0.83
CA GLN A 94 -12.22 -21.30 1.23
C GLN A 94 -12.74 -22.37 0.26
N LEU A 95 -12.51 -22.21 -1.04
CA LEU A 95 -12.86 -23.21 -2.05
C LEU A 95 -11.94 -24.43 -1.98
N VAL A 96 -10.66 -24.24 -1.66
CA VAL A 96 -9.72 -25.34 -1.39
C VAL A 96 -10.17 -26.15 -0.17
N GLU A 97 -10.56 -25.51 0.93
CA GLU A 97 -11.11 -26.20 2.13
C GLU A 97 -12.41 -26.96 1.82
N ALA A 98 -13.22 -26.43 0.91
CA ALA A 98 -14.44 -27.08 0.45
C ALA A 98 -14.20 -28.21 -0.58
N GLY A 99 -12.96 -28.44 -1.01
CA GLY A 99 -12.60 -29.43 -2.02
C GLY A 99 -13.12 -29.12 -3.43
N LYS A 100 -13.41 -27.86 -3.73
CA LYS A 100 -13.96 -27.39 -5.02
C LYS A 100 -12.88 -26.89 -5.98
N LEU A 101 -11.68 -26.62 -5.47
CA LEU A 101 -10.53 -26.12 -6.22
C LEU A 101 -9.24 -26.62 -5.58
N GLY A 102 -8.25 -26.97 -6.39
CA GLY A 102 -6.90 -27.31 -5.94
C GLY A 102 -5.92 -26.16 -6.14
N ILE A 103 -5.02 -25.94 -5.18
CA ILE A 103 -4.03 -24.85 -5.28
C ILE A 103 -3.05 -25.04 -6.44
N ASP A 104 -2.81 -26.29 -6.85
CA ASP A 104 -1.95 -26.65 -7.97
C ASP A 104 -2.73 -26.97 -9.25
N ASP A 105 -4.04 -26.73 -9.25
CA ASP A 105 -4.85 -26.89 -10.47
C ASP A 105 -4.37 -25.93 -11.54
N PRO A 106 -4.29 -26.38 -12.81
CA PRO A 106 -4.13 -25.52 -13.96
C PRO A 106 -5.33 -24.58 -14.08
N ILE A 107 -5.10 -23.30 -14.30
CA ILE A 107 -6.20 -22.30 -14.40
C ILE A 107 -7.18 -22.61 -15.53
N GLY A 108 -6.69 -23.24 -16.60
CA GLY A 108 -7.52 -23.67 -17.74
C GLY A 108 -8.58 -24.73 -17.38
N THR A 109 -8.50 -25.38 -16.21
CA THR A 109 -9.54 -26.29 -15.72
C THR A 109 -10.75 -25.54 -15.14
N HIS A 110 -10.55 -24.30 -14.75
CA HIS A 110 -11.58 -23.45 -14.12
C HIS A 110 -12.05 -22.31 -15.04
N VAL A 111 -11.17 -21.77 -15.88
CA VAL A 111 -11.46 -20.64 -16.77
C VAL A 111 -11.38 -21.08 -18.21
N ALA A 112 -12.51 -21.07 -18.90
CA ALA A 112 -12.60 -21.42 -20.31
C ALA A 112 -12.14 -20.29 -21.24
N GLY A 113 -11.71 -20.64 -22.46
CA GLY A 113 -11.39 -19.67 -23.50
C GLY A 113 -10.04 -18.98 -23.37
N LEU A 114 -9.17 -19.45 -22.47
CA LEU A 114 -7.81 -18.93 -22.34
C LEU A 114 -6.91 -19.39 -23.49
N PRO A 115 -5.91 -18.58 -23.89
CA PRO A 115 -4.84 -19.00 -24.79
C PRO A 115 -4.19 -20.31 -24.32
N SER A 116 -3.78 -21.15 -25.24
CA SER A 116 -3.24 -22.48 -24.93
C SER A 116 -2.03 -22.44 -23.99
N GLU A 117 -1.19 -21.42 -24.13
CA GLU A 117 0.01 -21.22 -23.32
C GLU A 117 -0.28 -20.80 -21.86
N TRP A 118 -1.49 -20.27 -21.58
CA TRP A 118 -1.89 -19.84 -20.25
C TRP A 118 -2.57 -20.97 -19.47
N GLN A 119 -3.15 -21.96 -20.16
CA GLN A 119 -3.98 -22.99 -19.54
C GLN A 119 -3.26 -23.81 -18.48
N ALA A 120 -1.95 -24.01 -18.61
CA ALA A 120 -1.13 -24.77 -17.67
C ALA A 120 -0.63 -23.96 -16.47
N ILE A 121 -0.85 -22.64 -16.44
CA ILE A 121 -0.49 -21.78 -15.29
C ILE A 121 -1.33 -22.22 -14.11
N THR A 122 -0.69 -22.45 -12.93
CA THR A 122 -1.41 -22.94 -11.76
C THR A 122 -2.00 -21.81 -10.91
N VAL A 123 -3.04 -22.14 -10.14
CA VAL A 123 -3.63 -21.22 -9.16
C VAL A 123 -2.54 -20.67 -8.21
N ARG A 124 -1.62 -21.51 -7.75
CA ARG A 124 -0.45 -21.13 -6.94
C ARG A 124 0.41 -20.06 -7.61
N GLN A 125 0.69 -20.23 -8.90
CA GLN A 125 1.52 -19.28 -9.65
C GLN A 125 0.83 -17.92 -9.81
N LEU A 126 -0.49 -17.91 -10.02
CA LEU A 126 -1.29 -16.68 -10.06
C LEU A 126 -1.30 -15.98 -8.69
N MET A 127 -1.53 -16.72 -7.59
CA MET A 127 -1.51 -16.16 -6.24
C MET A 127 -0.16 -15.56 -5.84
N ALA A 128 0.92 -16.06 -6.43
CA ALA A 128 2.29 -15.60 -6.16
C ALA A 128 2.78 -14.52 -7.16
N HIS A 129 1.96 -14.07 -8.10
CA HIS A 129 2.39 -13.22 -9.21
C HIS A 129 3.57 -13.81 -10.01
N ALA A 130 3.64 -15.12 -10.06
CA ALA A 130 4.66 -15.88 -10.76
C ALA A 130 4.16 -16.49 -12.08
N SER A 131 3.11 -15.96 -12.64
CA SER A 131 2.47 -16.42 -13.88
C SER A 131 3.23 -16.00 -15.15
N GLY A 132 3.86 -14.84 -15.12
CA GLY A 132 4.41 -14.17 -16.30
C GLY A 132 3.35 -13.52 -17.19
N LEU A 133 2.08 -13.49 -16.79
CA LEU A 133 1.00 -12.89 -17.58
C LEU A 133 1.15 -11.38 -17.70
N PRO A 134 0.89 -10.81 -18.88
CA PRO A 134 0.86 -9.37 -19.06
C PRO A 134 -0.24 -8.73 -18.21
N ASP A 135 0.03 -7.56 -17.66
CA ASP A 135 -0.94 -6.79 -16.88
C ASP A 135 -1.91 -6.05 -17.79
N TYR A 136 -3.20 -6.40 -17.75
CA TYR A 136 -4.22 -5.74 -18.56
C TYR A 136 -4.40 -4.27 -18.18
N SER A 137 -4.17 -3.91 -16.91
CA SER A 137 -4.35 -2.54 -16.42
C SER A 137 -3.31 -1.56 -16.96
N GLN A 138 -2.18 -2.08 -17.47
CA GLN A 138 -1.10 -1.31 -18.07
C GLN A 138 -1.24 -1.16 -19.61
N GLN A 139 -2.27 -1.78 -20.20
CA GLN A 139 -2.47 -1.71 -21.65
C GLN A 139 -3.07 -0.37 -22.07
N ALA A 140 -2.63 0.13 -23.24
CA ALA A 140 -3.06 1.44 -23.75
C ALA A 140 -4.60 1.58 -23.95
N GLY A 141 -5.33 0.47 -24.07
CA GLY A 141 -6.79 0.46 -24.22
C GLY A 141 -7.56 0.39 -22.91
N PHE A 142 -6.88 0.31 -21.76
CA PHE A 142 -7.54 0.23 -20.45
C PHE A 142 -7.95 1.62 -19.92
N ASP A 143 -9.18 1.72 -19.44
CA ASP A 143 -9.71 2.90 -18.73
C ASP A 143 -10.37 2.41 -17.43
N ALA A 144 -9.80 2.78 -16.28
CA ALA A 144 -10.29 2.39 -14.96
C ALA A 144 -11.75 2.79 -14.68
N SER A 145 -12.26 3.81 -15.36
CA SER A 145 -13.64 4.29 -15.20
C SER A 145 -14.66 3.57 -16.10
N ARG A 146 -14.19 2.70 -16.99
CA ARG A 146 -15.03 1.98 -17.93
C ARG A 146 -15.39 0.60 -17.39
N ALA A 147 -16.65 0.19 -17.56
CA ALA A 147 -17.07 -1.17 -17.29
C ALA A 147 -16.61 -2.14 -18.40
N TYR A 148 -16.14 -3.31 -17.99
CA TYR A 148 -15.67 -4.36 -18.88
C TYR A 148 -16.41 -5.68 -18.62
N ALA A 149 -16.73 -6.39 -19.71
CA ALA A 149 -16.99 -7.81 -19.65
C ALA A 149 -15.68 -8.60 -19.61
N PRO A 150 -15.63 -9.82 -19.02
CA PRO A 150 -14.40 -10.60 -18.93
C PRO A 150 -13.68 -10.80 -20.27
N ALA A 151 -14.41 -11.11 -21.34
CA ALA A 151 -13.83 -11.25 -22.67
C ALA A 151 -13.14 -9.98 -23.19
N ALA A 152 -13.65 -8.79 -22.82
CA ALA A 152 -13.04 -7.53 -23.22
C ALA A 152 -11.74 -7.24 -22.44
N VAL A 153 -11.63 -7.65 -21.17
CA VAL A 153 -10.38 -7.59 -20.41
C VAL A 153 -9.35 -8.52 -21.01
N MET A 154 -9.73 -9.76 -21.32
CA MET A 154 -8.82 -10.75 -21.93
C MET A 154 -8.34 -10.28 -23.31
N ALA A 155 -9.18 -9.62 -24.09
CA ALA A 155 -8.81 -9.08 -25.40
C ALA A 155 -7.72 -7.99 -25.33
N LEU A 156 -7.57 -7.28 -24.21
CA LEU A 156 -6.51 -6.28 -24.05
C LEU A 156 -5.10 -6.89 -24.07
N ILE A 157 -4.98 -8.17 -23.72
CA ILE A 157 -3.70 -8.86 -23.50
C ILE A 157 -3.55 -10.14 -24.31
N ALA A 158 -4.56 -10.51 -25.12
CA ALA A 158 -4.60 -11.81 -25.81
C ALA A 158 -3.40 -12.08 -26.74
N GLU A 159 -2.82 -11.03 -27.31
CA GLU A 159 -1.67 -11.12 -28.24
C GLU A 159 -0.32 -10.82 -27.55
N ALA A 160 -0.34 -10.42 -26.28
CA ALA A 160 0.89 -10.09 -25.55
C ALA A 160 1.57 -11.38 -25.04
N PRO A 161 2.89 -11.54 -25.26
CA PRO A 161 3.61 -12.72 -24.79
C PRO A 161 3.74 -12.74 -23.28
N LEU A 162 3.99 -13.92 -22.71
CA LEU A 162 4.40 -14.02 -21.31
C LEU A 162 5.72 -13.27 -21.09
N ALA A 163 5.80 -12.47 -20.02
CA ALA A 163 6.99 -11.71 -19.66
C ALA A 163 8.16 -12.64 -19.24
N PHE A 164 7.83 -13.79 -18.68
CA PHE A 164 8.77 -14.85 -18.28
C PHE A 164 8.03 -16.20 -18.20
N ARG A 165 8.79 -17.27 -18.11
CA ARG A 165 8.24 -18.63 -17.92
C ARG A 165 7.58 -18.72 -16.52
N PRO A 166 6.34 -19.24 -16.42
CA PRO A 166 5.65 -19.40 -15.15
C PRO A 166 6.50 -20.09 -14.08
N GLY A 167 6.55 -19.50 -12.87
CA GLY A 167 7.31 -19.98 -11.73
C GLY A 167 8.78 -19.58 -11.66
N THR A 168 9.31 -18.82 -12.65
CA THR A 168 10.75 -18.47 -12.70
C THR A 168 11.06 -17.06 -12.20
N ALA A 169 10.06 -16.18 -12.15
CA ALA A 169 10.20 -14.82 -11.65
C ALA A 169 8.86 -14.35 -11.06
N VAL A 170 8.85 -13.17 -10.47
CA VAL A 170 7.65 -12.51 -9.93
C VAL A 170 7.50 -11.13 -10.58
N ALA A 171 6.30 -10.85 -11.08
CA ALA A 171 5.91 -9.53 -11.52
C ALA A 171 4.43 -9.32 -11.22
N ASN A 172 4.09 -8.22 -10.55
CA ASN A 172 2.70 -7.90 -10.27
C ASN A 172 1.92 -7.77 -11.58
N SER A 173 0.80 -8.49 -11.66
CA SER A 173 -0.13 -8.43 -12.78
C SER A 173 -1.57 -8.47 -12.26
N ALA A 174 -2.34 -7.44 -12.60
CA ALA A 174 -3.77 -7.41 -12.31
C ALA A 174 -4.51 -8.59 -12.95
N THR A 175 -3.98 -9.14 -14.05
CA THR A 175 -4.50 -10.31 -14.76
C THR A 175 -4.53 -11.54 -13.86
N ASP A 176 -3.55 -11.73 -12.99
CA ASP A 176 -3.47 -12.90 -12.11
C ASP A 176 -4.71 -12.99 -11.22
N PHE A 177 -5.02 -11.91 -10.52
CA PHE A 177 -6.17 -11.89 -9.61
C PHE A 177 -7.50 -11.75 -10.33
N TYR A 178 -7.50 -11.21 -11.55
CA TYR A 178 -8.68 -11.25 -12.40
C TYR A 178 -9.05 -12.70 -12.75
N LEU A 179 -8.09 -13.51 -13.17
CA LEU A 179 -8.30 -14.94 -13.45
C LEU A 179 -8.68 -15.74 -12.20
N LEU A 180 -8.08 -15.44 -11.06
CA LEU A 180 -8.47 -16.04 -9.79
C LEU A 180 -9.94 -15.74 -9.43
N GLY A 181 -10.41 -14.52 -9.69
CA GLY A 181 -11.82 -14.17 -9.54
C GLY A 181 -12.75 -15.01 -10.42
N LEU A 182 -12.39 -15.20 -11.70
CA LEU A 182 -13.14 -16.07 -12.60
C LEU A 182 -13.13 -17.53 -12.14
N ALA A 183 -12.01 -18.00 -11.57
CA ALA A 183 -11.93 -19.34 -10.97
C ALA A 183 -12.84 -19.48 -9.73
N VAL A 184 -12.96 -18.41 -8.91
CA VAL A 184 -13.92 -18.38 -7.79
C VAL A 184 -15.34 -18.53 -8.32
N GLU A 185 -15.73 -17.81 -9.37
CA GLU A 185 -17.06 -17.92 -9.97
C GLU A 185 -17.33 -19.34 -10.51
N ALA A 186 -16.39 -19.87 -11.27
CA ALA A 186 -16.53 -21.20 -11.86
C ALA A 186 -16.63 -22.32 -10.80
N ALA A 187 -15.79 -22.27 -9.77
CA ALA A 187 -15.75 -23.30 -8.73
C ALA A 187 -16.91 -23.18 -7.72
N SER A 188 -17.39 -21.97 -7.47
CA SER A 188 -18.50 -21.73 -6.51
C SER A 188 -19.88 -21.84 -7.13
N GLY A 189 -20.01 -21.46 -8.42
CA GLY A 189 -21.30 -21.24 -9.08
C GLY A 189 -22.00 -19.94 -8.67
N MET A 190 -21.28 -19.03 -8.00
CA MET A 190 -21.74 -17.70 -7.56
C MET A 190 -20.93 -16.63 -8.29
N SER A 191 -21.47 -15.39 -8.39
CA SER A 191 -20.60 -14.28 -8.76
C SER A 191 -19.53 -14.08 -7.71
N TYR A 192 -18.38 -13.51 -8.10
CA TYR A 192 -17.27 -13.22 -7.19
C TYR A 192 -17.71 -12.35 -6.01
N GLU A 193 -18.49 -11.29 -6.29
CA GLU A 193 -19.00 -10.39 -5.29
C GLU A 193 -19.92 -11.11 -4.30
N ALA A 194 -20.84 -11.93 -4.81
CA ALA A 194 -21.76 -12.70 -3.96
C ALA A 194 -20.98 -13.70 -3.08
N PHE A 195 -19.96 -14.36 -3.63
CA PHE A 195 -19.14 -15.29 -2.87
C PHE A 195 -18.40 -14.60 -1.71
N VAL A 196 -17.71 -13.48 -1.99
CA VAL A 196 -16.97 -12.72 -0.97
C VAL A 196 -17.94 -12.14 0.08
N THR A 197 -19.09 -11.61 -0.37
CA THR A 197 -20.10 -11.06 0.53
C THR A 197 -20.62 -12.12 1.52
N GLU A 198 -21.01 -13.30 1.04
CA GLU A 198 -21.55 -14.35 1.91
C GLU A 198 -20.49 -14.99 2.81
N ASN A 199 -19.31 -15.31 2.26
CA ASN A 199 -18.32 -16.13 2.96
C ASN A 199 -17.30 -15.33 3.78
N GLN A 200 -17.22 -14.00 3.58
CA GLN A 200 -16.29 -13.15 4.32
C GLN A 200 -17.01 -11.97 4.98
N ILE A 201 -17.66 -11.09 4.22
CA ILE A 201 -18.27 -9.84 4.73
C ILE A 201 -19.36 -10.14 5.77
N LYS A 202 -20.38 -10.89 5.39
CA LYS A 202 -21.48 -11.26 6.29
C LYS A 202 -21.03 -12.17 7.42
N ARG A 203 -20.09 -13.08 7.12
CA ARG A 203 -19.56 -14.01 8.12
C ARG A 203 -18.88 -13.30 9.28
N LEU A 204 -18.22 -12.17 9.01
CA LEU A 204 -17.56 -11.34 10.04
C LEU A 204 -18.44 -10.19 10.52
N GLY A 205 -19.62 -9.96 9.93
CA GLY A 205 -20.52 -8.86 10.26
C GLY A 205 -19.96 -7.49 9.91
N LEU A 206 -19.15 -7.39 8.84
CA LEU A 206 -18.57 -6.14 8.37
C LEU A 206 -19.66 -5.25 7.77
N LYS A 207 -19.88 -4.08 8.36
CA LYS A 207 -20.97 -3.18 7.98
C LYS A 207 -20.56 -2.17 6.91
N ASN A 208 -19.29 -1.84 6.88
CA ASN A 208 -18.68 -0.85 6.01
C ASN A 208 -17.66 -1.50 5.05
N THR A 209 -18.01 -2.73 4.57
CA THR A 209 -17.28 -3.42 3.50
C THR A 209 -18.30 -3.94 2.49
N MET A 210 -18.14 -3.59 1.22
CA MET A 210 -19.10 -3.92 0.17
C MET A 210 -18.51 -3.75 -1.23
N PHE A 211 -19.30 -4.08 -2.22
CA PHE A 211 -19.03 -3.74 -3.62
C PHE A 211 -19.85 -2.51 -4.03
N ALA A 212 -19.41 -1.81 -5.08
CA ALA A 212 -20.08 -0.57 -5.52
C ALA A 212 -21.53 -0.79 -5.93
N SER A 213 -21.88 -2.00 -6.40
CA SER A 213 -23.27 -2.40 -6.70
C SER A 213 -24.20 -2.37 -5.50
N ASP A 214 -23.68 -2.60 -4.29
CA ASP A 214 -24.49 -2.71 -3.07
C ASP A 214 -24.71 -1.34 -2.40
N LEU A 215 -23.87 -0.35 -2.73
CA LEU A 215 -23.90 0.96 -2.10
C LEU A 215 -25.25 1.69 -2.14
N PRO A 216 -26.04 1.66 -3.24
CA PRO A 216 -27.36 2.28 -3.27
C PRO A 216 -28.33 1.70 -2.23
N GLN A 217 -28.34 0.36 -2.08
CA GLN A 217 -29.22 -0.33 -1.12
C GLN A 217 -28.81 -0.01 0.31
N VAL A 218 -27.54 -0.05 0.64
CA VAL A 218 -27.02 0.27 1.99
C VAL A 218 -27.37 1.69 2.38
N LYS A 219 -27.28 2.65 1.47
CA LYS A 219 -27.70 4.04 1.71
C LYS A 219 -29.19 4.15 2.02
N GLN A 220 -30.04 3.43 1.31
CA GLN A 220 -31.49 3.41 1.54
C GLN A 220 -31.80 2.80 2.91
N GLU A 221 -31.22 1.66 3.24
CA GLU A 221 -31.43 0.98 4.52
C GLU A 221 -30.98 1.85 5.70
N ALA A 222 -29.83 2.55 5.59
CA ALA A 222 -29.35 3.47 6.62
C ALA A 222 -30.29 4.64 6.87
N VAL A 223 -30.93 5.17 5.82
CA VAL A 223 -31.94 6.23 5.93
C VAL A 223 -33.23 5.70 6.58
N GLU A 224 -33.72 4.53 6.14
CA GLU A 224 -34.95 3.91 6.63
C GLU A 224 -34.82 3.41 8.08
N ALA A 225 -33.68 2.83 8.46
CA ALA A 225 -33.42 2.32 9.81
C ALA A 225 -33.16 3.39 10.86
N ASN A 226 -33.28 4.68 10.52
CA ASN A 226 -32.85 5.77 11.39
C ASN A 226 -31.36 5.64 11.77
N GLY A 227 -30.50 5.24 10.84
CA GLY A 227 -29.07 5.04 11.06
C GLY A 227 -28.49 6.12 11.99
N PHE A 228 -27.38 5.92 12.58
CA PHE A 228 -26.79 6.71 13.67
C PHE A 228 -27.27 8.18 13.71
N LYS A 229 -28.35 8.46 14.45
CA LYS A 229 -28.82 9.82 14.68
C LYS A 229 -28.15 10.34 15.94
N HIS A 230 -27.15 11.20 15.78
CA HIS A 230 -26.64 12.00 16.89
C HIS A 230 -27.39 13.33 16.94
N LYS A 231 -27.93 13.68 18.09
CA LYS A 231 -28.43 15.04 18.31
C LYS A 231 -27.23 15.99 18.33
N GLU A 232 -27.25 16.99 17.47
CA GLU A 232 -26.26 18.04 17.49
C GLU A 232 -26.42 18.88 18.76
N PHE A 233 -25.39 18.97 19.56
CA PHE A 233 -25.38 19.56 20.91
C PHE A 233 -25.92 21.00 20.97
N LEU A 234 -25.85 21.75 19.88
CA LEU A 234 -26.16 23.17 19.86
C LEU A 234 -27.43 23.53 19.07
N ARG A 235 -28.04 22.62 18.30
CA ARG A 235 -29.13 22.97 17.39
C ARG A 235 -30.28 21.97 17.35
N GLU A 236 -30.26 20.95 18.20
CA GLU A 236 -31.27 19.86 18.21
C GLU A 236 -31.53 19.21 16.83
N ARG A 237 -30.55 19.28 15.92
CA ARG A 237 -30.61 18.61 14.63
C ARG A 237 -30.07 17.20 14.73
N ASP A 238 -30.77 16.26 14.13
CA ASP A 238 -30.27 14.92 13.97
C ASP A 238 -29.07 14.94 13.01
N TYR A 239 -27.90 14.49 13.46
CA TYR A 239 -26.75 14.24 12.61
C TYR A 239 -26.78 12.77 12.19
N ILE A 240 -26.71 12.54 10.89
CA ILE A 240 -26.55 11.20 10.32
C ILE A 240 -25.11 11.11 9.83
N ASP A 241 -24.35 10.14 10.33
CA ASP A 241 -23.05 9.76 9.79
C ASP A 241 -23.24 8.62 8.78
N PRO A 242 -23.52 8.95 7.51
CA PRO A 242 -23.85 7.94 6.52
C PRO A 242 -22.60 7.16 6.10
N THR A 243 -22.78 5.89 5.82
CA THR A 243 -21.79 5.11 5.09
C THR A 243 -21.71 5.64 3.65
N GLU A 244 -20.71 6.46 3.35
CA GLU A 244 -20.51 7.05 2.04
C GLU A 244 -19.12 6.76 1.49
N MET A 245 -19.07 6.54 0.18
CA MET A 245 -17.78 6.41 -0.51
C MET A 245 -17.11 7.78 -0.62
N ALA A 246 -15.84 7.85 -0.24
CA ALA A 246 -15.01 9.02 -0.45
C ALA A 246 -14.87 9.36 -1.93
N THR A 247 -14.71 10.63 -2.24
CA THR A 247 -14.27 11.08 -3.57
C THR A 247 -12.75 10.96 -3.65
N GLY A 248 -12.27 10.24 -4.65
CA GLY A 248 -10.84 10.11 -4.93
C GLY A 248 -10.28 11.33 -5.64
N TYR A 249 -9.00 11.63 -5.43
CA TYR A 249 -8.31 12.79 -6.01
C TYR A 249 -6.98 12.42 -6.65
N ALA A 250 -6.66 13.14 -7.72
CA ALA A 250 -5.38 13.10 -8.42
C ALA A 250 -4.78 14.51 -8.48
N VAL A 251 -3.47 14.61 -8.64
CA VAL A 251 -2.81 15.90 -8.91
C VAL A 251 -2.62 16.05 -10.42
N GLN A 252 -3.35 16.99 -11.02
CA GLN A 252 -3.24 17.32 -12.44
C GLN A 252 -2.76 18.78 -12.58
N SER A 253 -1.66 18.99 -13.29
CA SER A 253 -1.05 20.33 -13.45
C SER A 253 -0.83 21.06 -12.12
N GLY A 254 -0.39 20.36 -11.09
CA GLY A 254 -0.12 20.89 -9.75
C GLY A 254 -1.36 21.17 -8.89
N ARG A 255 -2.57 20.90 -9.41
CA ARG A 255 -3.84 21.10 -8.70
C ARG A 255 -4.47 19.76 -8.35
N LEU A 256 -5.07 19.70 -7.16
CA LEU A 256 -5.89 18.57 -6.73
C LEU A 256 -7.21 18.60 -7.53
N THR A 257 -7.52 17.49 -8.21
CA THR A 257 -8.74 17.34 -9.02
C THR A 257 -9.42 16.03 -8.67
N PRO A 258 -10.78 15.97 -8.65
CA PRO A 258 -11.49 14.72 -8.47
C PRO A 258 -11.08 13.70 -9.55
N ALA A 259 -10.73 12.51 -9.13
CA ALA A 259 -10.52 11.39 -10.04
C ALA A 259 -11.87 10.87 -10.55
N LYS A 260 -11.88 10.28 -11.74
CA LYS A 260 -13.05 9.55 -12.22
C LYS A 260 -13.32 8.36 -11.29
N GLN A 261 -14.59 8.07 -11.06
CA GLN A 261 -14.96 6.89 -10.28
C GLN A 261 -14.52 5.62 -10.99
N ASN A 262 -13.86 4.74 -10.26
CA ASN A 262 -13.43 3.45 -10.75
C ASN A 262 -14.64 2.54 -11.01
N ALA A 263 -14.67 1.89 -12.17
CA ALA A 263 -15.68 0.89 -12.46
C ALA A 263 -15.35 -0.44 -11.76
N GLN A 264 -16.31 -1.01 -11.05
CA GLN A 264 -16.12 -2.26 -10.30
C GLN A 264 -15.57 -3.39 -11.19
N SER A 265 -16.14 -3.58 -12.39
CA SER A 265 -15.72 -4.63 -13.32
C SER A 265 -14.37 -4.37 -14.00
N ALA A 266 -13.83 -3.14 -13.95
CA ALA A 266 -12.49 -2.85 -14.44
C ALA A 266 -11.41 -3.45 -13.52
N PHE A 267 -11.67 -3.50 -12.23
CA PHE A 267 -10.75 -4.03 -11.22
C PHE A 267 -11.14 -5.41 -10.72
N PHE A 268 -12.45 -5.74 -10.67
CA PHE A 268 -12.98 -7.05 -10.30
C PHE A 268 -12.29 -7.62 -9.06
N ALA A 269 -11.85 -8.87 -9.08
CA ALA A 269 -11.18 -9.56 -7.98
C ALA A 269 -9.75 -9.06 -7.68
N ASN A 270 -9.23 -8.11 -8.48
CA ASN A 270 -7.95 -7.46 -8.23
C ASN A 270 -8.08 -6.19 -7.39
N GLY A 271 -9.25 -5.49 -7.41
CA GLY A 271 -9.28 -4.15 -6.81
C GLY A 271 -10.68 -3.54 -6.60
N ALA A 272 -11.77 -4.32 -6.54
CA ALA A 272 -13.13 -3.77 -6.54
C ALA A 272 -13.75 -3.57 -5.14
N VAL A 273 -13.14 -4.05 -4.06
CA VAL A 273 -13.68 -3.93 -2.70
C VAL A 273 -13.66 -2.47 -2.26
N LEU A 274 -14.77 -2.04 -1.66
CA LEU A 274 -14.91 -0.80 -0.91
C LEU A 274 -14.96 -1.16 0.58
N ALA A 275 -14.14 -0.51 1.41
CA ALA A 275 -14.16 -0.78 2.85
C ALA A 275 -13.77 0.44 3.68
N SER A 276 -14.21 0.47 4.94
CA SER A 276 -13.66 1.38 5.95
C SER A 276 -12.35 0.83 6.52
N ALA A 277 -11.51 1.71 7.07
CA ALA A 277 -10.26 1.28 7.71
C ALA A 277 -10.50 0.35 8.92
N GLU A 278 -11.59 0.54 9.65
CA GLU A 278 -12.00 -0.34 10.75
C GLU A 278 -12.34 -1.73 10.24
N ASP A 279 -13.20 -1.83 9.22
CA ASP A 279 -13.62 -3.12 8.67
C ASP A 279 -12.46 -3.91 8.03
N ILE A 280 -11.50 -3.23 7.40
CA ILE A 280 -10.26 -3.87 6.91
C ILE A 280 -9.53 -4.53 8.08
N SER A 281 -9.39 -3.82 9.21
CA SER A 281 -8.73 -4.34 10.40
C SER A 281 -9.53 -5.49 11.04
N LEU A 282 -10.86 -5.41 11.06
CA LEU A 282 -11.74 -6.49 11.54
C LEU A 282 -11.64 -7.73 10.65
N TRP A 283 -11.57 -7.54 9.33
CA TRP A 283 -11.36 -8.63 8.38
C TRP A 283 -10.01 -9.33 8.62
N ASP A 284 -8.95 -8.57 8.83
CA ASP A 284 -7.62 -9.11 9.15
C ASP A 284 -7.62 -9.89 10.47
N MET A 285 -8.27 -9.36 11.52
CA MET A 285 -8.47 -10.08 12.78
C MET A 285 -9.27 -11.38 12.59
N GLY A 286 -10.32 -11.35 11.76
CA GLY A 286 -11.12 -12.53 11.46
C GLY A 286 -10.34 -13.62 10.73
N LEU A 287 -9.43 -13.22 9.84
CA LEU A 287 -8.52 -14.15 9.16
C LEU A 287 -7.50 -14.74 10.15
N ALA A 288 -6.89 -13.90 10.99
CA ALA A 288 -5.95 -14.33 12.03
C ALA A 288 -6.61 -15.23 13.08
N GLY A 289 -7.86 -14.94 13.41
CA GLY A 289 -8.68 -15.70 14.39
C GLY A 289 -9.34 -16.97 13.83
N GLU A 290 -8.93 -17.46 12.66
CA GLU A 290 -9.41 -18.72 12.06
C GLU A 290 -10.88 -18.68 11.58
N LEU A 291 -11.50 -17.51 11.57
CA LEU A 291 -12.90 -17.38 11.20
C LEU A 291 -13.14 -17.52 9.69
N LEU A 292 -12.17 -17.14 8.85
CA LEU A 292 -12.30 -17.15 7.40
C LEU A 292 -11.69 -18.41 6.75
N VAL A 293 -10.54 -18.86 7.25
CA VAL A 293 -9.83 -20.07 6.80
C VAL A 293 -9.53 -20.91 8.03
N SER A 294 -10.11 -22.10 8.11
CA SER A 294 -10.08 -22.92 9.33
C SER A 294 -8.84 -23.80 9.46
N LYS A 295 -8.33 -24.31 8.33
CA LYS A 295 -7.18 -25.19 8.31
C LYS A 295 -5.88 -24.42 8.45
N LYS A 296 -5.06 -24.83 9.42
CA LYS A 296 -3.78 -24.17 9.71
C LYS A 296 -2.85 -24.15 8.49
N GLU A 297 -2.74 -25.26 7.76
CA GLU A 297 -1.90 -25.36 6.58
C GLU A 297 -2.27 -24.35 5.48
N ASN A 298 -3.58 -24.05 5.35
CA ASN A 298 -4.06 -23.07 4.38
C ASN A 298 -3.78 -21.63 4.83
N ARG A 299 -3.86 -21.35 6.13
CA ARG A 299 -3.43 -20.05 6.67
C ARG A 299 -1.93 -19.86 6.58
N ASP A 300 -1.16 -20.90 6.91
CA ASP A 300 0.31 -20.88 6.77
C ASP A 300 0.71 -20.61 5.32
N PHE A 301 -0.02 -21.17 4.35
CA PHE A 301 0.20 -20.87 2.93
C PHE A 301 -0.04 -19.40 2.59
N LEU A 302 -1.12 -18.79 3.11
CA LEU A 302 -1.41 -17.37 2.88
C LEU A 302 -0.33 -16.44 3.45
N TYR A 303 0.33 -16.87 4.53
CA TYR A 303 1.23 -16.06 5.34
C TYR A 303 2.72 -16.36 5.12
N ALA A 304 3.06 -17.17 4.16
CA ALA A 304 4.43 -17.53 3.90
C ALA A 304 4.85 -17.11 2.48
N PRO A 305 6.03 -16.49 2.31
CA PRO A 305 6.56 -16.21 1.00
C PRO A 305 6.83 -17.50 0.23
N VAL A 306 6.54 -17.49 -1.08
CA VAL A 306 6.71 -18.64 -1.97
C VAL A 306 8.16 -18.74 -2.46
N LYS A 307 8.66 -19.98 -2.64
CA LYS A 307 9.93 -20.23 -3.31
C LYS A 307 9.73 -20.32 -4.82
N LEU A 308 10.58 -19.64 -5.55
CA LEU A 308 10.67 -19.72 -7.01
C LEU A 308 11.48 -20.93 -7.45
N ALA A 309 11.47 -21.23 -8.74
CA ALA A 309 12.16 -22.37 -9.33
C ALA A 309 13.70 -22.36 -9.13
N ASP A 310 14.30 -21.18 -8.99
CA ASP A 310 15.71 -20.96 -8.71
C ASP A 310 16.06 -20.99 -7.21
N GLY A 311 15.05 -21.18 -6.33
CA GLY A 311 15.17 -21.16 -4.88
C GLY A 311 15.07 -19.77 -4.25
N ALA A 312 14.96 -18.71 -5.03
CA ALA A 312 14.72 -17.37 -4.52
C ALA A 312 13.36 -17.28 -3.81
N THR A 313 13.23 -16.34 -2.89
CA THR A 313 11.98 -16.10 -2.17
C THR A 313 11.21 -14.99 -2.84
N ALA A 314 9.94 -15.25 -3.20
CA ALA A 314 9.05 -14.21 -3.69
C ALA A 314 8.75 -13.22 -2.55
N PRO A 315 8.93 -11.91 -2.76
CA PRO A 315 8.73 -10.90 -1.71
C PRO A 315 7.26 -10.59 -1.44
N ALA A 316 6.36 -11.13 -2.23
CA ALA A 316 4.92 -10.98 -2.09
C ALA A 316 4.18 -12.25 -2.51
N HIS A 317 3.03 -12.49 -1.88
CA HIS A 317 2.18 -13.64 -2.12
C HIS A 317 0.77 -13.39 -1.60
N CYS A 318 -0.25 -13.82 -2.33
CA CYS A 318 -1.65 -13.71 -1.90
C CYS A 318 -2.12 -12.27 -1.60
N GLY A 319 -1.53 -11.28 -2.25
CA GLY A 319 -1.76 -9.86 -1.96
C GLY A 319 -0.89 -9.31 -0.82
N TRP A 320 -0.27 -10.19 -0.02
CA TRP A 320 0.63 -9.79 1.06
C TRP A 320 2.05 -9.57 0.56
N ARG A 321 2.72 -8.59 1.14
CA ARG A 321 4.16 -8.37 1.00
C ARG A 321 4.83 -8.76 2.31
N PHE A 322 6.08 -9.21 2.23
CA PHE A 322 6.88 -9.67 3.36
C PHE A 322 8.14 -8.80 3.43
N PRO A 323 8.03 -7.56 3.96
CA PRO A 323 9.21 -6.75 4.21
C PRO A 323 10.11 -7.43 5.24
N GLY A 324 11.38 -7.01 5.30
CA GLY A 324 12.42 -7.70 6.04
C GLY A 324 12.22 -7.86 7.54
N HIS A 325 11.40 -7.00 8.20
CA HIS A 325 11.10 -7.14 9.63
C HIS A 325 10.41 -8.47 9.93
N ARG A 326 10.94 -9.20 10.89
CA ARG A 326 10.39 -10.50 11.30
C ARG A 326 8.94 -10.35 11.78
N GLY A 327 8.03 -11.06 11.14
CA GLY A 327 6.61 -11.04 11.47
C GLY A 327 5.82 -9.88 10.87
N LEU A 328 6.45 -8.96 10.15
CA LEU A 328 5.72 -7.93 9.41
C LEU A 328 5.16 -8.51 8.10
N MET A 329 3.88 -8.33 7.93
CA MET A 329 3.17 -8.51 6.67
C MET A 329 2.42 -7.23 6.37
N ASP A 330 2.45 -6.78 5.13
CA ASP A 330 1.68 -5.62 4.73
C ASP A 330 0.89 -5.84 3.43
N ILE A 331 -0.14 -5.05 3.25
CA ILE A 331 -0.90 -4.98 2.00
C ILE A 331 -1.01 -3.51 1.61
N GLN A 332 -0.82 -3.22 0.34
CA GLN A 332 -0.99 -1.90 -0.23
C GLN A 332 -2.04 -1.93 -1.33
N GLY A 333 -2.90 -0.94 -1.37
CA GLY A 333 -3.85 -0.72 -2.45
C GLY A 333 -3.66 0.67 -3.05
N ASN A 334 -3.47 0.72 -4.36
CA ASN A 334 -3.38 1.96 -5.13
C ASN A 334 -4.26 1.83 -6.37
N VAL A 335 -5.28 2.66 -6.44
CA VAL A 335 -6.15 2.80 -7.61
C VAL A 335 -6.34 4.28 -7.90
N PRO A 336 -6.78 4.68 -9.10
CA PRO A 336 -7.05 6.07 -9.38
C PRO A 336 -7.88 6.72 -8.27
N GLY A 337 -7.33 7.79 -7.68
CA GLY A 337 -7.93 8.55 -6.61
C GLY A 337 -7.70 8.05 -5.18
N PHE A 338 -7.15 6.85 -4.95
CA PHE A 338 -7.05 6.27 -3.61
C PHE A 338 -5.72 5.59 -3.35
N SER A 339 -5.26 5.67 -2.10
CA SER A 339 -4.17 4.88 -1.56
C SER A 339 -4.57 4.33 -0.20
N CYS A 340 -4.45 3.01 -0.01
CA CYS A 340 -4.71 2.32 1.24
C CYS A 340 -3.52 1.44 1.63
N TYR A 341 -3.33 1.24 2.92
CA TYR A 341 -2.23 0.46 3.47
C TYR A 341 -2.64 -0.20 4.77
N LEU A 342 -2.27 -1.46 4.94
CA LEU A 342 -2.37 -2.19 6.19
C LEU A 342 -1.01 -2.81 6.50
N SER A 343 -0.48 -2.54 7.69
CA SER A 343 0.65 -3.28 8.25
C SER A 343 0.18 -4.17 9.39
N ARG A 344 0.72 -5.39 9.45
CA ARG A 344 0.40 -6.36 10.48
C ARG A 344 1.67 -6.97 11.03
N PHE A 345 1.92 -6.77 12.31
CA PHE A 345 3.02 -7.36 13.06
C PHE A 345 2.49 -8.59 13.79
N THR A 346 2.95 -9.76 13.36
CA THR A 346 2.42 -11.07 13.78
C THR A 346 3.18 -11.71 14.92
N ASP A 347 4.34 -11.14 15.32
CA ASP A 347 5.06 -11.63 16.49
C ASP A 347 4.17 -11.51 17.73
N LYS A 348 4.17 -12.54 18.60
CA LYS A 348 3.31 -12.58 19.77
C LYS A 348 3.56 -11.46 20.79
N SER A 349 4.74 -10.87 20.77
CA SER A 349 5.10 -9.71 21.60
C SER A 349 4.63 -8.38 21.01
N GLU A 350 4.24 -8.34 19.74
CA GLU A 350 3.88 -7.13 19.00
C GLU A 350 2.38 -7.04 18.77
N LEU A 351 1.81 -7.98 18.01
CA LEU A 351 0.38 -8.11 17.68
C LEU A 351 -0.30 -6.76 17.36
N LEU A 352 0.38 -5.94 16.56
CA LEU A 352 -0.06 -4.61 16.18
C LEU A 352 -0.44 -4.59 14.69
N CYS A 353 -1.55 -3.91 14.38
CA CYS A 353 -1.97 -3.63 13.01
C CYS A 353 -2.28 -2.15 12.86
N VAL A 354 -1.79 -1.54 11.79
CA VAL A 354 -2.07 -0.14 11.44
C VAL A 354 -2.67 -0.11 10.03
N THR A 355 -3.90 0.39 9.93
CA THR A 355 -4.60 0.55 8.65
C THR A 355 -4.80 2.02 8.34
N LEU A 356 -4.39 2.45 7.16
CA LEU A 356 -4.51 3.82 6.66
C LEU A 356 -5.20 3.79 5.30
N CYS A 357 -6.19 4.64 5.11
CA CYS A 357 -6.84 4.87 3.82
C CYS A 357 -6.93 6.35 3.52
N ALA A 358 -6.59 6.75 2.30
CA ALA A 358 -6.53 8.14 1.85
C ALA A 358 -7.22 8.31 0.49
N ASN A 359 -7.87 9.46 0.28
CA ASN A 359 -8.49 9.82 -0.99
C ASN A 359 -7.56 10.58 -1.93
N LYS A 360 -6.33 10.14 -2.01
CA LYS A 360 -5.36 10.63 -3.00
C LYS A 360 -4.57 9.46 -3.57
N GLU A 361 -4.43 9.42 -4.89
CA GLU A 361 -3.65 8.38 -5.56
C GLU A 361 -2.14 8.57 -5.38
N GLY A 362 -1.40 7.46 -5.48
CA GLY A 362 0.06 7.45 -5.54
C GLY A 362 0.76 7.84 -4.25
N VAL A 363 0.07 7.79 -3.10
CA VAL A 363 0.67 8.06 -1.79
C VAL A 363 1.24 6.78 -1.19
N ASP A 364 2.47 6.83 -0.74
CA ASP A 364 3.06 5.78 0.06
C ASP A 364 2.79 6.00 1.55
N LEU A 365 1.93 5.18 2.11
CA LEU A 365 1.49 5.25 3.50
C LEU A 365 2.37 4.41 4.44
N SER A 366 3.30 3.62 3.91
CA SER A 366 4.09 2.65 4.70
C SER A 366 4.97 3.33 5.75
N GLY A 367 5.64 4.43 5.39
CA GLY A 367 6.48 5.19 6.32
C GLY A 367 5.69 5.80 7.49
N LEU A 368 4.50 6.34 7.22
CA LEU A 368 3.61 6.84 8.27
C LEU A 368 3.13 5.70 9.18
N ALA A 369 2.72 4.55 8.61
CA ALA A 369 2.30 3.39 9.39
C ALA A 369 3.41 2.87 10.30
N ARG A 370 4.67 2.83 9.83
CA ARG A 370 5.84 2.45 10.65
C ARG A 370 6.08 3.44 11.79
N ARG A 371 5.95 4.75 11.57
CA ARG A 371 6.07 5.76 12.64
C ARG A 371 4.95 5.59 13.67
N ILE A 372 3.72 5.34 13.24
CA ILE A 372 2.59 5.07 14.13
C ILE A 372 2.83 3.79 14.93
N ALA A 373 3.30 2.71 14.29
CA ALA A 373 3.67 1.48 14.99
C ALA A 373 4.75 1.72 16.04
N GLY A 374 5.77 2.53 15.72
CA GLY A 374 6.84 2.93 16.61
C GLY A 374 6.37 3.71 17.85
N ALA A 375 5.21 4.38 17.77
CA ALA A 375 4.60 5.05 18.91
C ALA A 375 4.03 4.07 19.95
N PHE A 376 3.65 2.86 19.54
CA PHE A 376 3.23 1.78 20.45
C PHE A 376 4.40 0.95 20.92
N ILE A 377 5.26 0.54 20.00
CA ILE A 377 6.43 -0.30 20.26
C ILE A 377 7.60 0.32 19.50
N ARG A 378 8.53 0.96 20.24
CA ARG A 378 9.61 1.77 19.64
C ARG A 378 10.43 1.04 18.58
N THR A 379 10.66 -0.26 18.74
CA THR A 379 11.41 -1.10 17.81
C THR A 379 10.69 -1.33 16.47
N LEU A 380 9.38 -1.10 16.40
CA LEU A 380 8.62 -1.18 15.16
C LEU A 380 8.70 0.10 14.32
N GLY A 381 9.15 1.19 14.91
CA GLY A 381 9.36 2.45 14.19
C GLY A 381 10.61 2.41 13.31
N PRO A 382 10.74 3.38 12.38
CA PRO A 382 11.97 3.54 11.61
C PRO A 382 13.15 3.86 12.55
N PRO A 383 14.37 3.46 12.17
CA PRO A 383 15.57 3.81 12.92
C PRO A 383 15.70 5.32 13.04
N VAL A 384 16.16 5.76 14.23
CA VAL A 384 16.37 7.18 14.50
C VAL A 384 17.76 7.53 13.98
N GLY A 385 17.81 8.21 12.86
CA GLY A 385 19.03 8.71 12.26
C GLY A 385 19.34 10.17 12.62
N PRO A 386 20.41 10.73 12.03
CA PRO A 386 20.71 12.17 12.10
C PRO A 386 19.53 13.03 11.67
N GLN A 387 19.51 14.28 12.14
CA GLN A 387 18.52 15.25 11.69
C GLN A 387 18.51 15.34 10.14
N ALA A 388 17.34 15.38 9.53
CA ALA A 388 17.11 15.37 8.09
C ALA A 388 17.48 14.05 7.35
N MET A 389 17.66 12.91 8.05
CA MET A 389 17.75 11.61 7.41
C MET A 389 16.37 11.00 7.26
N ALA A 390 15.96 10.73 6.01
CA ALA A 390 14.78 9.94 5.70
C ALA A 390 15.16 8.46 5.56
N CYS A 391 14.28 7.57 6.02
CA CYS A 391 14.46 6.12 5.95
C CYS A 391 13.28 5.46 5.27
N ARG A 392 13.58 4.40 4.48
CA ARG A 392 12.58 3.54 3.85
C ARG A 392 12.99 2.07 4.03
N GLU A 393 12.03 1.24 4.41
CA GLU A 393 12.23 -0.20 4.50
C GLU A 393 12.28 -0.84 3.11
N SER A 394 13.11 -1.86 2.94
CA SER A 394 13.23 -2.65 1.71
C SER A 394 12.69 -4.06 1.93
N CYS A 395 11.99 -4.59 0.90
CA CYS A 395 11.56 -5.98 0.85
C CYS A 395 12.66 -6.95 0.38
N TYR A 396 13.84 -6.43 0.09
CA TYR A 396 14.96 -7.18 -0.48
C TYR A 396 16.17 -7.15 0.46
N SER A 397 17.12 -8.05 0.23
CA SER A 397 18.41 -8.00 0.91
C SER A 397 19.16 -6.70 0.59
N VAL A 398 20.18 -6.37 1.39
CA VAL A 398 21.01 -5.17 1.16
C VAL A 398 21.60 -5.18 -0.26
N ALA A 399 22.23 -6.29 -0.65
CA ALA A 399 22.87 -6.40 -1.97
C ALA A 399 21.85 -6.24 -3.11
N GLU A 400 20.71 -6.91 -3.02
CA GLU A 400 19.66 -6.85 -4.04
C GLU A 400 19.03 -5.45 -4.11
N THR A 401 18.81 -4.79 -2.97
CA THR A 401 18.29 -3.42 -2.93
C THR A 401 19.24 -2.45 -3.64
N VAL A 402 20.54 -2.57 -3.38
CA VAL A 402 21.56 -1.73 -4.03
C VAL A 402 21.65 -2.04 -5.53
N ASP A 403 21.62 -3.32 -5.93
CA ASP A 403 21.63 -3.73 -7.35
C ASP A 403 20.43 -3.14 -8.12
N ARG A 404 19.23 -3.21 -7.54
CA ARG A 404 18.01 -2.64 -8.10
C ARG A 404 18.11 -1.12 -8.22
N LEU A 405 18.55 -0.45 -7.16
CA LEU A 405 18.73 1.01 -7.16
C LEU A 405 19.76 1.43 -8.23
N GLU A 406 20.87 0.75 -8.31
CA GLU A 406 21.92 1.03 -9.29
C GLU A 406 21.40 0.84 -10.73
N ALA A 407 20.66 -0.23 -10.99
CA ALA A 407 20.05 -0.48 -12.29
C ALA A 407 19.04 0.63 -12.67
N LEU A 408 18.19 1.05 -11.73
CA LEU A 408 17.22 2.13 -11.94
C LEU A 408 17.90 3.48 -12.20
N VAL A 409 18.93 3.81 -11.44
CA VAL A 409 19.75 5.03 -11.61
C VAL A 409 20.33 5.07 -13.02
N LYS A 410 20.99 3.96 -13.45
CA LYS A 410 21.57 3.83 -14.79
C LYS A 410 20.54 3.91 -15.90
N SER A 411 19.36 3.29 -15.72
CA SER A 411 18.29 3.31 -16.74
C SER A 411 17.74 4.71 -17.00
N LYS A 412 17.87 5.62 -16.03
CA LYS A 412 17.48 7.03 -16.16
C LYS A 412 18.64 7.96 -16.60
N GLY A 413 19.77 7.39 -17.00
CA GLY A 413 20.93 8.17 -17.45
C GLY A 413 21.58 8.99 -16.32
N ILE A 414 21.45 8.54 -15.07
CA ILE A 414 22.11 9.17 -13.92
C ILE A 414 23.44 8.44 -13.66
N ASP A 415 24.50 9.20 -13.43
CA ASP A 415 25.83 8.64 -13.22
C ASP A 415 25.97 8.05 -11.82
N VAL A 416 26.50 6.82 -11.75
CA VAL A 416 26.94 6.19 -10.50
C VAL A 416 28.39 6.56 -10.26
N ALA A 417 28.64 7.34 -9.21
CA ALA A 417 29.99 7.79 -8.84
C ALA A 417 30.76 6.70 -8.07
N ALA A 418 30.10 5.99 -7.16
CA ALA A 418 30.70 4.91 -6.39
C ALA A 418 29.63 3.98 -5.77
N ARG A 419 30.05 2.73 -5.53
CA ARG A 419 29.38 1.78 -4.63
C ARG A 419 30.39 1.32 -3.59
N VAL A 420 30.04 1.40 -2.33
CA VAL A 420 30.94 1.09 -1.21
C VAL A 420 30.29 0.03 -0.33
N ASP A 421 30.87 -1.15 -0.29
CA ASP A 421 30.48 -2.24 0.63
C ASP A 421 31.29 -2.12 1.92
N HIS A 422 30.68 -1.55 2.95
CA HIS A 422 31.29 -1.37 4.26
C HIS A 422 31.46 -2.70 5.01
N ALA A 423 30.53 -3.65 4.84
CA ALA A 423 30.63 -4.96 5.47
C ALA A 423 31.79 -5.76 4.93
N ALA A 424 31.99 -5.78 3.60
CA ALA A 424 33.17 -6.42 2.99
C ALA A 424 34.47 -5.70 3.38
N ALA A 425 34.47 -4.38 3.50
CA ALA A 425 35.63 -3.62 3.95
C ALA A 425 35.99 -3.93 5.42
N ALA A 426 35.01 -4.03 6.30
CA ALA A 426 35.18 -4.43 7.70
C ALA A 426 35.77 -5.84 7.81
N LYS A 427 35.22 -6.80 7.06
CA LYS A 427 35.66 -8.19 7.02
C LYS A 427 37.16 -8.33 6.62
N LYS A 428 37.60 -7.51 5.66
CA LYS A 428 39.03 -7.46 5.26
C LYS A 428 39.94 -6.99 6.38
N LYS A 429 39.42 -6.33 7.41
CA LYS A 429 40.17 -5.87 8.59
C LYS A 429 39.95 -6.76 9.81
N GLY A 430 39.25 -7.89 9.66
CA GLY A 430 38.93 -8.79 10.76
C GLY A 430 37.84 -8.26 11.70
N LEU A 431 37.03 -7.30 11.24
CA LEU A 431 35.90 -6.73 11.97
C LEU A 431 34.58 -7.30 11.45
N GLU A 432 33.60 -7.44 12.32
CA GLU A 432 32.26 -7.82 11.96
C GLU A 432 31.36 -6.58 11.81
N LEU A 433 30.66 -6.49 10.69
CA LEU A 433 29.63 -5.49 10.41
C LEU A 433 28.49 -6.19 9.66
N PRO A 434 27.23 -6.05 10.09
CA PRO A 434 26.09 -6.50 9.31
C PRO A 434 26.11 -5.91 7.89
N PRO A 435 25.42 -6.54 6.92
CA PRO A 435 25.36 -6.02 5.56
C PRO A 435 25.08 -4.53 5.54
N THR A 436 25.98 -3.75 4.95
CA THR A 436 25.91 -2.29 4.90
C THR A 436 26.61 -1.79 3.66
N GLU A 437 25.87 -1.20 2.72
CA GLU A 437 26.40 -0.65 1.47
C GLU A 437 25.94 0.80 1.26
N VAL A 438 26.74 1.58 0.55
CA VAL A 438 26.39 2.94 0.12
C VAL A 438 26.49 3.03 -1.39
N LEU A 439 25.42 3.52 -2.03
CA LEU A 439 25.44 3.93 -3.43
C LEU A 439 25.51 5.44 -3.53
N ILE A 440 26.47 5.95 -4.32
CA ILE A 440 26.72 7.38 -4.56
C ILE A 440 26.43 7.66 -6.02
N PHE A 441 25.47 8.52 -6.31
CA PHE A 441 25.03 8.81 -7.68
C PHE A 441 24.52 10.23 -7.84
N GLY A 442 24.51 10.75 -9.06
CA GLY A 442 24.01 12.08 -9.33
C GLY A 442 24.02 12.44 -10.80
N ASN A 443 23.23 13.47 -11.13
CA ASN A 443 23.26 14.09 -12.46
C ASN A 443 24.03 15.42 -12.37
N PRO A 444 25.21 15.56 -13.01
CA PRO A 444 26.00 16.78 -12.98
C PRO A 444 25.22 18.02 -13.44
N ALA A 445 24.33 17.87 -14.44
CA ALA A 445 23.53 18.99 -14.93
C ALA A 445 22.55 19.55 -13.88
N VAL A 446 22.06 18.69 -12.98
CA VAL A 446 21.15 19.08 -11.90
C VAL A 446 21.95 19.57 -10.69
N GLY A 447 22.96 18.82 -10.24
CA GLY A 447 23.79 19.18 -9.09
C GLY A 447 24.52 20.51 -9.28
N THR A 448 24.97 20.83 -10.51
CA THR A 448 25.61 22.10 -10.83
C THR A 448 24.69 23.29 -10.57
N GLN A 449 23.39 23.18 -10.80
CA GLN A 449 22.45 24.27 -10.53
C GLN A 449 22.38 24.63 -9.04
N LEU A 450 22.46 23.63 -8.15
CA LEU A 450 22.54 23.89 -6.70
C LEU A 450 23.91 24.48 -6.33
N MET A 451 25.01 23.99 -6.92
CA MET A 451 26.36 24.53 -6.68
C MET A 451 26.52 25.96 -7.20
N GLN A 452 25.81 26.35 -8.25
CA GLN A 452 25.78 27.74 -8.73
C GLN A 452 25.14 28.70 -7.72
N SER A 453 24.15 28.21 -6.94
CA SER A 453 23.58 28.98 -5.82
C SER A 453 24.54 28.99 -4.62
N ARG A 454 24.97 27.81 -4.17
CA ARG A 454 25.88 27.64 -3.03
C ARG A 454 26.89 26.52 -3.28
N ARG A 455 28.19 26.88 -3.46
CA ARG A 455 29.24 25.89 -3.73
C ARG A 455 29.46 24.89 -2.60
N SER A 456 29.13 25.25 -1.36
CA SER A 456 29.28 24.38 -0.19
C SER A 456 28.44 23.09 -0.30
N VAL A 457 27.36 23.08 -1.08
CA VAL A 457 26.53 21.88 -1.29
C VAL A 457 27.29 20.76 -2.00
N ALA A 458 28.42 21.07 -2.65
CA ALA A 458 29.31 20.06 -3.24
C ALA A 458 29.86 19.05 -2.21
N LEU A 459 29.83 19.39 -0.90
CA LEU A 459 30.19 18.46 0.17
C LEU A 459 29.22 17.27 0.26
N ASP A 460 27.94 17.52 -0.06
CA ASP A 460 26.85 16.55 0.06
C ASP A 460 26.39 16.00 -1.30
N LEU A 461 27.01 16.45 -2.38
CA LEU A 461 26.78 15.94 -3.73
C LEU A 461 28.01 15.16 -4.24
N PRO A 462 27.84 14.09 -5.04
CA PRO A 462 26.57 13.47 -5.47
C PRO A 462 25.76 12.90 -4.30
N LEU A 463 24.46 12.66 -4.51
CA LEU A 463 23.57 12.08 -3.49
C LEU A 463 24.09 10.71 -3.03
N ARG A 464 23.82 10.40 -1.76
CA ARG A 464 24.23 9.13 -1.12
C ARG A 464 22.99 8.44 -0.55
N VAL A 465 22.91 7.14 -0.83
CA VAL A 465 21.91 6.27 -0.21
C VAL A 465 22.68 5.15 0.49
N VAL A 466 22.53 5.04 1.80
CA VAL A 466 23.00 3.89 2.57
C VAL A 466 21.90 2.84 2.61
N VAL A 467 22.28 1.58 2.45
CA VAL A 467 21.39 0.41 2.64
C VAL A 467 22.05 -0.48 3.68
N TRP A 468 21.30 -0.83 4.73
CA TRP A 468 21.85 -1.65 5.81
C TRP A 468 20.79 -2.60 6.38
N GLU A 469 21.26 -3.66 7.04
CA GLU A 469 20.43 -4.63 7.75
C GLU A 469 20.55 -4.41 9.26
N GLU A 470 19.41 -4.27 9.92
CA GLU A 470 19.31 -4.20 11.38
C GLU A 470 19.39 -5.60 12.02
N ALA A 471 19.60 -5.63 13.34
CA ALA A 471 19.77 -6.88 14.08
C ALA A 471 18.55 -7.84 14.02
N ASP A 472 17.39 -7.32 13.71
CA ASP A 472 16.15 -8.09 13.51
C ASP A 472 15.98 -8.62 12.08
N GLY A 473 16.93 -8.32 11.18
CA GLY A 473 16.92 -8.71 9.78
C GLY A 473 16.17 -7.72 8.87
N THR A 474 15.66 -6.60 9.42
CA THR A 474 15.01 -5.55 8.62
C THR A 474 16.07 -4.80 7.80
N VAL A 475 15.82 -4.65 6.50
CA VAL A 475 16.68 -3.87 5.60
C VAL A 475 16.13 -2.48 5.41
N TRP A 476 16.96 -1.48 5.62
CA TRP A 476 16.62 -0.08 5.50
C TRP A 476 17.44 0.61 4.42
N THR A 477 16.83 1.59 3.75
CA THR A 477 17.54 2.62 2.98
C THR A 477 17.48 3.92 3.74
N GLY A 478 18.61 4.63 3.82
CA GLY A 478 18.70 5.94 4.46
C GLY A 478 19.35 6.96 3.51
N TYR A 479 18.80 8.17 3.50
CA TYR A 479 19.30 9.25 2.66
C TYR A 479 19.01 10.61 3.30
N HIS A 480 19.81 11.62 2.96
CA HIS A 480 19.49 12.99 3.37
C HIS A 480 18.39 13.56 2.49
N ASP A 481 17.36 14.12 3.14
CA ASP A 481 16.33 14.88 2.48
C ASP A 481 16.93 16.05 1.70
N VAL A 482 16.57 16.19 0.41
CA VAL A 482 17.19 17.19 -0.48
C VAL A 482 16.78 18.62 -0.07
N ALA A 483 15.56 18.80 0.43
CA ALA A 483 15.11 20.09 0.95
C ALA A 483 15.89 20.47 2.22
N GLY A 484 16.14 19.50 3.11
CA GLY A 484 16.98 19.68 4.29
C GLY A 484 18.43 20.04 3.93
N LEU A 485 19.02 19.38 2.91
CA LEU A 485 20.34 19.73 2.39
C LEU A 485 20.37 21.17 1.84
N ALA A 486 19.38 21.54 1.03
CA ALA A 486 19.27 22.87 0.49
C ALA A 486 19.18 23.95 1.59
N ALA A 487 18.35 23.71 2.59
CA ALA A 487 18.21 24.59 3.75
C ALA A 487 19.52 24.73 4.55
N GLN A 488 20.21 23.60 4.80
CA GLN A 488 21.50 23.57 5.51
C GLN A 488 22.56 24.43 4.82
N HIS A 489 22.55 24.46 3.49
CA HIS A 489 23.49 25.27 2.69
C HIS A 489 22.95 26.66 2.33
N GLY A 490 21.75 27.05 2.79
CA GLY A 490 21.14 28.33 2.53
C GLY A 490 20.75 28.54 1.06
N ILE A 491 20.31 27.49 0.39
CA ILE A 491 19.79 27.53 -0.99
C ILE A 491 18.30 27.81 -0.92
N GLY A 492 17.86 28.99 -1.34
CA GLY A 492 16.44 29.40 -1.38
C GLY A 492 16.00 29.95 -2.74
N ASP A 493 16.82 29.80 -3.77
CA ASP A 493 16.59 30.31 -5.12
C ASP A 493 16.49 29.18 -6.17
N ARG A 494 16.34 27.92 -5.70
CA ARG A 494 16.30 26.71 -6.54
C ARG A 494 15.21 25.72 -6.11
N ASP A 495 14.10 26.20 -5.58
CA ASP A 495 13.03 25.36 -4.99
C ASP A 495 12.49 24.32 -5.97
N GLU A 496 12.31 24.67 -7.25
CA GLU A 496 11.85 23.73 -8.28
C GLU A 496 12.85 22.60 -8.52
N VAL A 497 14.15 22.91 -8.52
CA VAL A 497 15.22 21.92 -8.70
C VAL A 497 15.28 20.98 -7.49
N VAL A 498 15.19 21.55 -6.28
CA VAL A 498 15.19 20.80 -5.02
C VAL A 498 13.98 19.85 -4.99
N ALA A 499 12.80 20.34 -5.29
CA ALA A 499 11.57 19.52 -5.32
C ALA A 499 11.65 18.40 -6.38
N ALA A 500 12.18 18.68 -7.57
CA ALA A 500 12.34 17.69 -8.62
C ALA A 500 13.38 16.60 -8.23
N MET A 501 14.49 16.98 -7.58
CA MET A 501 15.48 16.05 -7.08
C MET A 501 14.90 15.15 -5.97
N GLN A 502 14.17 15.72 -5.03
CA GLN A 502 13.51 14.98 -3.94
C GLN A 502 12.52 13.95 -4.52
N ALA A 503 11.61 14.40 -5.38
CA ALA A 503 10.62 13.53 -6.00
C ALA A 503 11.28 12.41 -6.84
N GLY A 504 12.36 12.73 -7.55
CA GLY A 504 13.12 11.75 -8.31
C GLY A 504 13.80 10.70 -7.44
N LEU A 505 14.41 11.11 -6.34
CA LEU A 505 15.06 10.22 -5.37
C LEU A 505 14.04 9.28 -4.71
N GLU A 506 12.91 9.81 -4.26
CA GLU A 506 11.84 9.04 -3.65
C GLU A 506 11.23 8.01 -4.62
N ALA A 507 11.06 8.41 -5.89
CA ALA A 507 10.55 7.51 -6.92
C ALA A 507 11.53 6.34 -7.20
N LEU A 508 12.86 6.62 -7.24
CA LEU A 508 13.88 5.60 -7.39
C LEU A 508 13.88 4.63 -6.20
N LEU A 509 13.84 5.15 -4.98
CA LEU A 509 13.83 4.33 -3.77
C LEU A 509 12.57 3.49 -3.66
N ARG A 510 11.41 4.06 -3.97
CA ARG A 510 10.14 3.31 -4.00
C ARG A 510 10.22 2.10 -4.93
N GLN A 511 10.76 2.28 -6.13
CA GLN A 511 10.91 1.20 -7.11
C GLN A 511 11.99 0.19 -6.71
N ALA A 512 13.07 0.63 -6.06
CA ALA A 512 14.14 -0.24 -5.63
C ALA A 512 13.75 -1.11 -4.44
N THR A 513 12.94 -0.60 -3.52
CA THR A 513 12.61 -1.23 -2.23
C THR A 513 11.29 -2.00 -2.21
N ALA A 514 10.36 -1.66 -3.10
CA ALA A 514 9.07 -2.33 -3.19
C ALA A 514 9.12 -3.56 -4.10
N PRO A 515 8.30 -4.58 -3.86
CA PRO A 515 8.30 -5.81 -4.66
C PRO A 515 7.77 -5.57 -6.09
N TYR A 516 7.09 -4.46 -6.33
CA TYR A 516 6.50 -4.12 -7.63
C TYR A 516 6.64 -2.62 -7.93
#